data_3c8a71bda0b664411daa4b8c93683dc9
#
_entry.id   3c8a71bda0b664411daa4b8c93683dc9
#
_cell.length_a   1.000
_cell.length_b   1.000
_cell.length_c   1.000
_cell.angle_alpha   90.00
_cell.angle_beta   90.00
_cell.angle_gamma   90.00
#
_symmetry.space_group_name_H-M   'P 1'
#
loop_
_entity.id
_entity.type
_entity.pdbx_description
1 polymer ?
#
loop_
_entity_poly.entity_id
_entity_poly.type
_entity_poly.pdbx_seq_one_letter_code
_entity_poly.pdbx_strand_id
1 'polypeptide(L)'
;MAGAIASRMSFSSLKRKQPKTFTVRIVTMDAEMEFNCEMKWKGKDLFDLVCRTLGLRETWFFGLQYTIKDTVAWLKTDKKVLDHDVSKEEPVTFHFLAKFYPENAEEELVQEITQHLFFLQVKKQILDEKIYCPPEASVLLASYAVQAKYGDYDPSVHKRGFLAQEELLPKRVINLYQMTPEMWEERITAWYAEHRGRASSRDSAFPFPTGTRPRWNI
;
A
#
# COMPACT_ATOMS: atom_id res chain seq x y z
N MET A 1 -70.95 -12.98 35.70
CA MET A 1 -69.86 -13.94 35.45
C MET A 1 -69.32 -13.61 34.07
N ALA A 2 -68.19 -12.91 34.05
CA ALA A 2 -67.48 -12.51 32.79
C ALA A 2 -66.15 -13.29 32.74
N GLY A 3 -66.06 -14.22 31.76
CA GLY A 3 -64.83 -14.96 31.52
C GLY A 3 -63.92 -14.24 30.56
N ALA A 4 -62.77 -13.81 31.05
CA ALA A 4 -61.72 -13.21 30.24
C ALA A 4 -60.91 -14.28 29.52
N ILE A 5 -60.99 -14.29 28.19
CA ILE A 5 -60.12 -15.12 27.32
C ILE A 5 -58.80 -14.36 27.11
N ALA A 6 -57.76 -14.78 27.84
CA ALA A 6 -56.40 -14.29 27.61
C ALA A 6 -55.81 -14.96 26.35
N SER A 7 -55.77 -14.22 25.25
CA SER A 7 -55.08 -14.60 24.04
C SER A 7 -53.58 -14.56 24.28
N ARG A 8 -52.90 -15.73 24.36
CA ARG A 8 -51.43 -15.84 24.38
C ARG A 8 -50.93 -15.60 22.98
N MET A 9 -50.44 -14.41 22.71
CA MET A 9 -49.57 -14.15 21.57
C MET A 9 -48.21 -14.81 21.82
N SER A 10 -47.95 -15.93 21.16
CA SER A 10 -46.61 -16.52 21.15
C SER A 10 -45.75 -15.72 20.19
N PHE A 11 -44.87 -14.91 20.75
CA PHE A 11 -43.75 -14.31 19.98
C PHE A 11 -42.78 -15.43 19.57
N SER A 12 -42.97 -15.98 18.38
CA SER A 12 -41.92 -16.77 17.75
C SER A 12 -40.76 -15.86 17.46
N SER A 13 -39.74 -15.90 18.33
CA SER A 13 -38.46 -15.24 18.05
C SER A 13 -37.87 -15.86 16.79
N LEU A 14 -38.00 -15.15 15.68
CA LEU A 14 -37.25 -15.41 14.46
C LEU A 14 -35.75 -15.28 14.80
N LYS A 15 -35.12 -16.41 15.18
CA LYS A 15 -33.66 -16.51 15.23
C LYS A 15 -33.15 -16.22 13.82
N ARG A 16 -32.77 -14.96 13.55
CA ARG A 16 -31.98 -14.64 12.37
C ARG A 16 -30.73 -15.51 12.46
N LYS A 17 -30.63 -16.50 11.59
CA LYS A 17 -29.38 -17.24 11.39
C LYS A 17 -28.30 -16.22 11.10
N GLN A 18 -27.32 -16.12 11.98
CA GLN A 18 -26.14 -15.28 11.71
C GLN A 18 -25.52 -15.74 10.38
N PRO A 19 -25.18 -14.83 9.48
CA PRO A 19 -24.57 -15.20 8.21
C PRO A 19 -23.26 -15.95 8.50
N LYS A 20 -23.01 -17.03 7.78
CA LYS A 20 -21.70 -17.69 7.83
C LYS A 20 -20.64 -16.73 7.30
N THR A 21 -19.59 -16.52 8.06
CA THR A 21 -18.48 -15.63 7.73
C THR A 21 -17.18 -16.41 7.59
N PHE A 22 -16.19 -15.80 6.96
CA PHE A 22 -14.80 -16.25 6.88
C PHE A 22 -13.89 -15.05 7.10
N THR A 23 -12.67 -15.29 7.57
CA THR A 23 -11.71 -14.24 7.90
C THR A 23 -10.80 -13.96 6.70
N VAL A 24 -10.66 -12.70 6.36
CA VAL A 24 -9.76 -12.20 5.30
C VAL A 24 -8.75 -11.26 5.91
N ARG A 25 -7.48 -11.44 5.54
CA ARG A 25 -6.38 -10.53 5.85
C ARG A 25 -6.02 -9.73 4.61
N ILE A 26 -5.98 -8.42 4.74
CA ILE A 26 -5.53 -7.49 3.70
C ILE A 26 -4.18 -6.91 4.12
N VAL A 27 -3.18 -7.10 3.27
CA VAL A 27 -1.83 -6.57 3.46
C VAL A 27 -1.62 -5.42 2.49
N THR A 28 -1.34 -4.23 3.01
CA THR A 28 -0.86 -3.08 2.25
C THR A 28 0.66 -3.01 2.33
N MET A 29 1.28 -1.98 1.77
CA MET A 29 2.73 -1.80 1.87
C MET A 29 3.21 -1.50 3.31
N ASP A 30 2.34 -0.96 4.16
CA ASP A 30 2.66 -0.46 5.50
C ASP A 30 1.71 -0.89 6.61
N ALA A 31 0.66 -1.65 6.28
CA ALA A 31 -0.33 -2.09 7.26
C ALA A 31 -0.92 -3.46 6.94
N GLU A 32 -1.49 -4.09 7.96
CA GLU A 32 -2.31 -5.28 7.83
C GLU A 32 -3.66 -5.04 8.51
N MET A 33 -4.72 -5.54 7.87
CA MET A 33 -6.11 -5.43 8.36
C MET A 33 -6.80 -6.77 8.25
N GLU A 34 -7.67 -7.11 9.21
CA GLU A 34 -8.48 -8.31 9.14
C GLU A 34 -9.98 -7.95 9.11
N PHE A 35 -10.72 -8.68 8.28
CA PHE A 35 -12.16 -8.50 8.10
C PHE A 35 -12.89 -9.83 8.18
N ASN A 36 -14.06 -9.83 8.83
CA ASN A 36 -15.00 -10.92 8.76
C ASN A 36 -15.96 -10.70 7.59
N CYS A 37 -15.82 -11.52 6.57
CA CYS A 37 -16.57 -11.41 5.31
C CYS A 37 -17.69 -12.45 5.25
N GLU A 38 -18.85 -12.10 4.72
CA GLU A 38 -19.90 -13.09 4.48
C GLU A 38 -19.51 -14.03 3.34
N MET A 39 -19.86 -15.30 3.44
CA MET A 39 -19.55 -16.33 2.43
C MET A 39 -20.08 -16.00 1.03
N LYS A 40 -21.09 -15.14 0.93
CA LYS A 40 -21.70 -14.73 -0.36
C LYS A 40 -21.01 -13.53 -1.01
N TRP A 41 -20.08 -12.85 -0.30
CA TRP A 41 -19.44 -11.63 -0.80
C TRP A 41 -18.70 -11.86 -2.10
N LYS A 42 -18.89 -10.91 -3.01
CA LYS A 42 -18.10 -10.81 -4.24
C LYS A 42 -16.80 -10.03 -3.99
N GLY A 43 -15.88 -10.16 -4.92
CA GLY A 43 -14.63 -9.38 -4.87
C GLY A 43 -14.87 -7.88 -4.75
N LYS A 44 -15.94 -7.35 -5.38
CA LYS A 44 -16.33 -5.96 -5.26
C LYS A 44 -16.68 -5.57 -3.82
N ASP A 45 -17.41 -6.40 -3.08
CA ASP A 45 -17.84 -6.10 -1.73
C ASP A 45 -16.63 -5.98 -0.79
N LEU A 46 -15.66 -6.89 -0.95
CA LEU A 46 -14.40 -6.86 -0.19
C LEU A 46 -13.55 -5.66 -0.60
N PHE A 47 -13.37 -5.41 -1.89
CA PHE A 47 -12.57 -4.30 -2.40
C PHE A 47 -13.12 -2.94 -1.94
N ASP A 48 -14.44 -2.75 -2.04
CA ASP A 48 -15.10 -1.52 -1.59
C ASP A 48 -14.96 -1.31 -0.07
N LEU A 49 -14.98 -2.39 0.73
CA LEU A 49 -14.75 -2.32 2.16
C LEU A 49 -13.32 -1.85 2.47
N VAL A 50 -12.32 -2.44 1.80
CA VAL A 50 -10.91 -2.07 1.96
C VAL A 50 -10.69 -0.61 1.60
N CYS A 51 -11.17 -0.16 0.44
CA CYS A 51 -11.04 1.22 0.00
C CYS A 51 -11.68 2.22 0.99
N ARG A 52 -12.87 1.89 1.51
CA ARG A 52 -13.54 2.73 2.53
C ARG A 52 -12.75 2.78 3.84
N THR A 53 -12.19 1.67 4.27
CA THR A 53 -11.37 1.60 5.49
C THR A 53 -10.11 2.44 5.37
N LEU A 54 -9.50 2.45 4.18
CA LEU A 54 -8.32 3.27 3.88
C LEU A 54 -8.66 4.76 3.62
N GLY A 55 -9.94 5.11 3.46
CA GLY A 55 -10.33 6.46 3.03
C GLY A 55 -9.97 6.77 1.58
N LEU A 56 -9.73 5.73 0.77
CA LEU A 56 -9.30 5.84 -0.62
C LEU A 56 -10.51 6.03 -1.54
N ARG A 57 -10.49 7.11 -2.33
CA ARG A 57 -11.49 7.42 -3.35
C ARG A 57 -11.03 7.12 -4.78
N GLU A 58 -9.73 7.23 -5.03
CA GLU A 58 -9.10 6.93 -6.33
C GLU A 58 -8.85 5.43 -6.50
N THR A 59 -9.94 4.67 -6.46
CA THR A 59 -9.93 3.21 -6.36
C THR A 59 -9.51 2.50 -7.65
N TRP A 60 -9.64 3.15 -8.79
CA TRP A 60 -9.43 2.57 -10.13
C TRP A 60 -8.00 2.16 -10.42
N PHE A 61 -7.04 2.65 -9.67
CA PHE A 61 -5.63 2.25 -9.80
C PHE A 61 -5.32 0.92 -9.11
N PHE A 62 -6.14 0.49 -8.14
CA PHE A 62 -5.80 -0.57 -7.19
C PHE A 62 -6.57 -1.86 -7.43
N GLY A 63 -6.07 -2.91 -6.83
CA GLY A 63 -6.72 -4.22 -6.81
C GLY A 63 -6.27 -5.06 -5.63
N LEU A 64 -6.95 -6.19 -5.45
CA LEU A 64 -6.59 -7.20 -4.47
C LEU A 64 -5.91 -8.36 -5.20
N GLN A 65 -4.64 -8.59 -4.88
CA GLN A 65 -3.80 -9.64 -5.45
C GLN A 65 -3.70 -10.81 -4.49
N TYR A 66 -3.68 -12.03 -5.00
CA TYR A 66 -3.41 -13.25 -4.25
C TYR A 66 -2.50 -14.17 -5.04
N THR A 67 -1.88 -15.14 -4.35
CA THR A 67 -0.93 -16.07 -4.96
C THR A 67 -1.52 -17.48 -5.00
N ILE A 68 -1.40 -18.13 -6.17
CA ILE A 68 -1.74 -19.55 -6.38
C ILE A 68 -0.49 -20.26 -6.86
N LYS A 69 0.08 -21.18 -6.07
CA LYS A 69 1.23 -22.00 -6.49
C LYS A 69 2.28 -21.18 -7.25
N ASP A 70 2.80 -20.12 -6.62
CA ASP A 70 3.81 -19.20 -7.16
C ASP A 70 3.34 -18.28 -8.32
N THR A 71 2.09 -18.37 -8.72
CA THR A 71 1.50 -17.46 -9.72
C THR A 71 0.63 -16.43 -9.03
N VAL A 72 0.78 -15.17 -9.42
CA VAL A 72 -0.04 -14.08 -8.91
C VAL A 72 -1.32 -13.93 -9.74
N ALA A 73 -2.43 -13.68 -9.05
CA ALA A 73 -3.72 -13.42 -9.67
C ALA A 73 -4.42 -12.25 -8.98
N TRP A 74 -5.34 -11.62 -9.71
CA TRP A 74 -6.13 -10.51 -9.18
C TRP A 74 -7.56 -10.96 -8.88
N LEU A 75 -8.08 -10.54 -7.74
CA LEU A 75 -9.46 -10.78 -7.34
C LEU A 75 -10.42 -10.12 -8.36
N LYS A 76 -11.31 -10.90 -8.94
CA LYS A 76 -12.34 -10.40 -9.86
C LYS A 76 -13.50 -9.83 -9.07
N THR A 77 -13.97 -8.65 -9.48
CA THR A 77 -15.01 -7.88 -8.77
C THR A 77 -16.39 -8.53 -8.83
N ASP A 78 -16.70 -9.21 -9.91
CA ASP A 78 -18.00 -9.83 -10.19
C ASP A 78 -18.17 -11.27 -9.66
N LYS A 79 -17.04 -11.92 -9.30
CA LYS A 79 -16.99 -13.30 -8.81
C LYS A 79 -16.96 -13.33 -7.28
N LYS A 80 -17.58 -14.34 -6.64
CA LYS A 80 -17.46 -14.52 -5.18
C LYS A 80 -16.00 -14.71 -4.77
N VAL A 81 -15.63 -14.16 -3.61
CA VAL A 81 -14.27 -14.26 -3.08
C VAL A 81 -13.83 -15.73 -2.99
N LEU A 82 -14.67 -16.58 -2.40
CA LEU A 82 -14.36 -17.99 -2.18
C LEU A 82 -14.47 -18.88 -3.44
N ASP A 83 -15.00 -18.35 -4.55
CA ASP A 83 -15.00 -19.06 -5.84
C ASP A 83 -13.67 -18.90 -6.61
N HIS A 84 -12.76 -18.06 -6.11
CA HIS A 84 -11.38 -17.96 -6.61
C HIS A 84 -10.53 -19.10 -6.04
N ASP A 85 -9.41 -19.40 -6.70
CA ASP A 85 -8.42 -20.38 -6.22
C ASP A 85 -7.57 -19.81 -5.07
N VAL A 86 -8.22 -19.30 -4.03
CA VAL A 86 -7.58 -18.79 -2.83
C VAL A 86 -7.26 -19.93 -1.86
N SER A 87 -6.35 -19.69 -0.91
CA SER A 87 -6.09 -20.64 0.17
C SER A 87 -7.39 -20.96 0.91
N LYS A 88 -7.56 -22.23 1.28
CA LYS A 88 -8.67 -22.66 2.14
C LYS A 88 -8.37 -22.46 3.63
N GLU A 89 -7.14 -22.08 3.96
CA GLU A 89 -6.73 -21.77 5.32
C GLU A 89 -7.11 -20.33 5.65
N GLU A 90 -7.70 -20.11 6.82
CA GLU A 90 -8.01 -18.78 7.33
C GLU A 90 -6.85 -18.23 8.18
N PRO A 91 -6.57 -16.94 8.08
CA PRO A 91 -7.23 -15.93 7.23
C PRO A 91 -6.80 -16.01 5.77
N VAL A 92 -7.77 -15.87 4.85
CA VAL A 92 -7.47 -15.75 3.41
C VAL A 92 -6.77 -14.42 3.16
N THR A 93 -5.56 -14.44 2.63
CA THR A 93 -4.73 -13.25 2.50
C THR A 93 -4.75 -12.68 1.10
N PHE A 94 -4.97 -11.36 1.01
CA PHE A 94 -4.86 -10.55 -0.20
C PHE A 94 -3.90 -9.40 0.01
N HIS A 95 -3.17 -9.03 -1.05
CA HIS A 95 -2.33 -7.84 -1.08
C HIS A 95 -3.06 -6.71 -1.81
N PHE A 96 -3.23 -5.58 -1.14
CA PHE A 96 -3.78 -4.37 -1.73
C PHE A 96 -2.67 -3.59 -2.42
N LEU A 97 -2.69 -3.56 -3.75
CA LEU A 97 -1.62 -3.03 -4.58
C LEU A 97 -2.15 -2.19 -5.72
N ALA A 98 -1.34 -1.24 -6.20
CA ALA A 98 -1.58 -0.58 -7.47
C ALA A 98 -1.44 -1.62 -8.60
N LYS A 99 -2.47 -1.69 -9.41
CA LYS A 99 -2.58 -2.57 -10.59
C LYS A 99 -2.36 -1.80 -11.87
N PHE A 100 -2.81 -0.56 -11.92
CA PHE A 100 -2.67 0.34 -13.05
C PHE A 100 -1.89 1.58 -12.61
N TYR A 101 -1.02 2.07 -13.48
CA TYR A 101 -0.19 3.24 -13.20
C TYR A 101 -0.64 4.40 -14.08
N PRO A 102 -0.73 5.63 -13.54
CA PRO A 102 -1.07 6.82 -14.31
C PRO A 102 0.02 7.16 -15.33
N GLU A 103 -0.36 7.80 -16.42
CA GLU A 103 0.62 8.36 -17.38
C GLU A 103 1.32 9.59 -16.79
N ASN A 104 0.57 10.43 -16.08
CA ASN A 104 1.06 11.60 -15.36
C ASN A 104 0.67 11.54 -13.89
N ALA A 105 1.56 11.03 -13.05
CA ALA A 105 1.31 10.86 -11.63
C ALA A 105 1.03 12.18 -10.91
N GLU A 106 1.65 13.29 -11.34
CA GLU A 106 1.49 14.61 -10.74
C GLU A 106 0.06 15.16 -10.91
N GLU A 107 -0.55 14.91 -12.05
CA GLU A 107 -1.90 15.38 -12.37
C GLU A 107 -2.99 14.41 -11.91
N GLU A 108 -2.71 13.11 -11.97
CA GLU A 108 -3.72 12.08 -11.78
C GLU A 108 -3.84 11.56 -10.34
N LEU A 109 -2.75 11.63 -9.54
CA LEU A 109 -2.77 11.19 -8.14
C LEU A 109 -3.05 12.37 -7.21
N VAL A 110 -4.32 12.59 -6.89
CA VAL A 110 -4.77 13.77 -6.14
C VAL A 110 -4.81 13.54 -4.63
N GLN A 111 -5.22 12.35 -4.18
CA GLN A 111 -5.32 12.06 -2.75
C GLN A 111 -3.94 11.70 -2.16
N GLU A 112 -3.64 12.24 -0.99
CA GLU A 112 -2.40 11.91 -0.24
C GLU A 112 -2.25 10.41 -0.01
N ILE A 113 -3.33 9.70 0.34
CA ILE A 113 -3.29 8.24 0.54
C ILE A 113 -2.93 7.49 -0.75
N THR A 114 -3.42 7.95 -1.91
CA THR A 114 -3.08 7.38 -3.22
C THR A 114 -1.60 7.54 -3.49
N GLN A 115 -1.09 8.76 -3.33
CA GLN A 115 0.32 9.11 -3.50
C GLN A 115 1.22 8.28 -2.56
N HIS A 116 0.83 8.16 -1.29
CA HIS A 116 1.53 7.37 -0.29
C HIS A 116 1.64 5.89 -0.67
N LEU A 117 0.54 5.26 -1.07
CA LEU A 117 0.52 3.86 -1.47
C LEU A 117 1.37 3.60 -2.72
N PHE A 118 1.30 4.50 -3.72
CA PHE A 118 2.15 4.42 -4.91
C PHE A 118 3.63 4.58 -4.56
N PHE A 119 3.95 5.58 -3.73
CA PHE A 119 5.32 5.83 -3.27
C PHE A 119 5.92 4.59 -2.62
N LEU A 120 5.23 3.98 -1.67
CA LEU A 120 5.71 2.80 -0.96
C LEU A 120 5.89 1.60 -1.90
N GLN A 121 4.95 1.39 -2.83
CA GLN A 121 5.04 0.28 -3.78
C GLN A 121 6.19 0.46 -4.75
N VAL A 122 6.36 1.65 -5.33
CA VAL A 122 7.47 1.94 -6.26
C VAL A 122 8.81 1.87 -5.53
N LYS A 123 8.91 2.44 -4.32
CA LYS A 123 10.12 2.32 -3.48
C LYS A 123 10.51 0.85 -3.28
N LYS A 124 9.54 0.01 -2.88
CA LYS A 124 9.80 -1.42 -2.68
C LYS A 124 10.23 -2.12 -3.97
N GLN A 125 9.60 -1.83 -5.10
CA GLN A 125 9.95 -2.42 -6.39
C GLN A 125 11.36 -2.03 -6.84
N ILE A 126 11.82 -0.82 -6.53
CA ILE A 126 13.20 -0.38 -6.78
C ILE A 126 14.18 -1.10 -5.86
N LEU A 127 13.88 -1.20 -4.56
CA LEU A 127 14.72 -1.89 -3.59
C LEU A 127 14.82 -3.40 -3.85
N ASP A 128 13.72 -4.02 -4.28
CA ASP A 128 13.65 -5.44 -4.69
C ASP A 128 14.24 -5.68 -6.11
N GLU A 129 14.76 -4.63 -6.75
CA GLU A 129 15.36 -4.65 -8.11
C GLU A 129 14.40 -5.11 -9.23
N LYS A 130 13.08 -5.04 -8.96
CA LYS A 130 12.03 -5.29 -9.96
C LYS A 130 11.92 -4.17 -10.99
N ILE A 131 12.30 -2.96 -10.59
CA ILE A 131 12.40 -1.78 -11.43
C ILE A 131 13.85 -1.33 -11.42
N TYR A 132 14.41 -1.18 -12.62
CA TYR A 132 15.75 -0.63 -12.77
C TYR A 132 15.76 0.87 -12.42
N CYS A 133 16.67 1.24 -11.52
CA CYS A 133 16.91 2.62 -11.15
C CYS A 133 18.42 2.91 -11.25
N PRO A 134 18.85 3.93 -12.02
CA PRO A 134 20.25 4.33 -12.06
C PRO A 134 20.78 4.72 -10.67
N PRO A 135 22.09 4.56 -10.40
CA PRO A 135 22.65 4.84 -9.08
C PRO A 135 22.38 6.26 -8.57
N GLU A 136 22.56 7.27 -9.42
CA GLU A 136 22.33 8.67 -9.06
C GLU A 136 20.86 8.93 -8.73
N ALA A 137 19.95 8.36 -9.55
CA ALA A 137 18.51 8.45 -9.29
C ALA A 137 18.12 7.70 -8.02
N SER A 138 18.77 6.56 -7.72
CA SER A 138 18.53 5.80 -6.48
C SER A 138 18.89 6.62 -5.24
N VAL A 139 20.02 7.34 -5.26
CA VAL A 139 20.43 8.23 -4.16
C VAL A 139 19.46 9.40 -4.00
N LEU A 140 19.02 10.00 -5.10
CA LEU A 140 18.05 11.09 -5.07
C LEU A 140 16.70 10.61 -4.52
N LEU A 141 16.18 9.47 -4.98
CA LEU A 141 14.94 8.88 -4.47
C LEU A 141 15.06 8.49 -2.99
N ALA A 142 16.22 7.99 -2.57
CA ALA A 142 16.51 7.71 -1.16
C ALA A 142 16.41 8.98 -0.31
N SER A 143 16.95 10.10 -0.78
CA SER A 143 16.88 11.38 -0.04
C SER A 143 15.45 11.91 0.12
N TYR A 144 14.61 11.72 -0.88
CA TYR A 144 13.17 12.02 -0.78
C TYR A 144 12.43 11.06 0.18
N ALA A 145 12.80 9.77 0.17
CA ALA A 145 12.25 8.80 1.11
C ALA A 145 12.59 9.15 2.56
N VAL A 146 13.81 9.65 2.80
CA VAL A 146 14.24 10.15 4.11
C VAL A 146 13.41 11.37 4.51
N GLN A 147 13.21 12.34 3.61
CA GLN A 147 12.39 13.52 3.90
C GLN A 147 10.94 13.17 4.19
N ALA A 148 10.35 12.25 3.43
CA ALA A 148 8.98 11.77 3.68
C ALA A 148 8.82 11.14 5.06
N LYS A 149 9.86 10.46 5.57
CA LYS A 149 9.84 9.77 6.86
C LYS A 149 10.18 10.68 8.03
N TYR A 150 11.17 11.54 7.88
CA TYR A 150 11.77 12.33 8.97
C TYR A 150 11.43 13.82 8.92
N GLY A 151 10.77 14.29 7.87
CA GLY A 151 10.54 15.72 7.65
C GLY A 151 11.78 16.44 7.14
N ASP A 152 11.84 17.75 7.36
CA ASP A 152 12.97 18.57 6.91
C ASP A 152 14.27 18.22 7.65
N TYR A 153 15.38 18.33 6.92
CA TYR A 153 16.70 18.10 7.50
C TYR A 153 17.03 19.10 8.61
N ASP A 154 17.39 18.57 9.79
CA ASP A 154 17.89 19.31 10.93
C ASP A 154 19.22 18.71 11.40
N PRO A 155 20.36 19.42 11.24
CA PRO A 155 21.68 18.91 11.66
C PRO A 155 21.80 18.73 13.17
N SER A 156 20.93 19.32 13.98
CA SER A 156 20.91 19.11 15.42
C SER A 156 20.33 17.76 15.82
N VAL A 157 19.42 17.23 15.03
CA VAL A 157 18.69 15.96 15.23
C VAL A 157 19.30 14.82 14.40
N HIS A 158 19.49 15.04 13.10
CA HIS A 158 19.95 14.04 12.15
C HIS A 158 21.49 13.92 12.19
N LYS A 159 21.98 13.26 13.23
CA LYS A 159 23.42 13.02 13.41
C LYS A 159 23.91 11.89 12.52
N ARG A 160 25.22 11.83 12.30
CA ARG A 160 25.86 10.73 11.57
C ARG A 160 25.42 9.37 12.12
N GLY A 161 25.03 8.45 11.23
CA GLY A 161 24.53 7.13 11.57
C GLY A 161 23.00 7.04 11.71
N PHE A 162 22.26 8.15 11.55
CA PHE A 162 20.80 8.12 11.71
C PHE A 162 20.09 7.28 10.64
N LEU A 163 20.72 7.07 9.48
CA LEU A 163 20.21 6.21 8.40
C LEU A 163 20.74 4.77 8.45
N ALA A 164 21.52 4.41 9.46
CA ALA A 164 22.20 3.10 9.50
C ALA A 164 21.25 1.89 9.49
N GLN A 165 20.02 2.07 9.98
CA GLN A 165 18.99 1.01 10.01
C GLN A 165 17.98 1.09 8.85
N GLU A 166 18.17 2.05 7.94
CA GLU A 166 17.27 2.27 6.82
C GLU A 166 17.72 1.49 5.58
N GLU A 167 16.78 0.80 4.93
CA GLU A 167 16.97 0.21 3.62
C GLU A 167 16.57 1.24 2.56
N LEU A 168 17.55 1.92 1.95
CA LEU A 168 17.34 3.06 1.08
C LEU A 168 17.82 2.84 -0.36
N LEU A 169 18.78 1.94 -0.57
CA LEU A 169 19.40 1.70 -1.86
C LEU A 169 19.28 0.24 -2.28
N PRO A 170 19.08 -0.05 -3.60
CA PRO A 170 19.13 -1.40 -4.12
C PRO A 170 20.52 -2.03 -3.88
N LYS A 171 20.55 -3.34 -3.60
CA LYS A 171 21.82 -4.05 -3.38
C LYS A 171 22.78 -3.92 -4.56
N ARG A 172 22.27 -3.93 -5.78
CA ARG A 172 23.05 -3.73 -7.00
C ARG A 172 23.80 -2.39 -6.99
N VAL A 173 23.14 -1.31 -6.54
CA VAL A 173 23.76 0.01 -6.44
C VAL A 173 24.88 0.03 -5.41
N ILE A 174 24.64 -0.57 -4.24
CA ILE A 174 25.64 -0.71 -3.17
C ILE A 174 26.85 -1.51 -3.66
N ASN A 175 26.62 -2.60 -4.38
CA ASN A 175 27.68 -3.49 -4.85
C ASN A 175 28.46 -2.92 -6.05
N LEU A 176 27.88 -1.98 -6.81
CA LEU A 176 28.52 -1.40 -7.99
C LEU A 176 29.69 -0.46 -7.62
N TYR A 177 29.65 0.12 -6.42
CA TYR A 177 30.63 1.08 -5.94
C TYR A 177 31.30 0.57 -4.65
N GLN A 178 32.60 0.79 -4.56
CA GLN A 178 33.37 0.50 -3.31
C GLN A 178 33.19 1.63 -2.30
N MET A 179 31.94 1.79 -1.82
CA MET A 179 31.60 2.81 -0.83
C MET A 179 31.16 2.17 0.48
N THR A 180 31.58 2.76 1.58
CA THR A 180 31.11 2.37 2.91
C THR A 180 29.67 2.82 3.16
N PRO A 181 28.95 2.23 4.14
CA PRO A 181 27.62 2.70 4.52
C PRO A 181 27.60 4.19 4.89
N GLU A 182 28.65 4.67 5.54
CA GLU A 182 28.79 6.08 5.94
C GLU A 182 28.91 7.01 4.71
N MET A 183 29.65 6.59 3.69
CA MET A 183 29.77 7.37 2.44
C MET A 183 28.43 7.45 1.71
N TRP A 184 27.63 6.37 1.70
CA TRP A 184 26.29 6.38 1.16
C TRP A 184 25.38 7.32 1.96
N GLU A 185 25.43 7.25 3.29
CA GLU A 185 24.65 8.14 4.16
C GLU A 185 25.00 9.62 3.91
N GLU A 186 26.28 9.96 3.78
CA GLU A 186 26.74 11.33 3.47
C GLU A 186 26.16 11.82 2.14
N ARG A 187 26.15 10.98 1.09
CA ARG A 187 25.58 11.33 -0.21
C ARG A 187 24.06 11.55 -0.16
N ILE A 188 23.37 10.67 0.53
CA ILE A 188 21.91 10.78 0.69
C ILE A 188 21.58 12.03 1.52
N THR A 189 22.32 12.27 2.61
CA THR A 189 22.12 13.42 3.49
C THR A 189 22.39 14.75 2.78
N ALA A 190 23.37 14.80 1.87
CA ALA A 190 23.62 16.00 1.07
C ALA A 190 22.41 16.39 0.23
N TRP A 191 21.80 15.44 -0.48
CA TRP A 191 20.57 15.68 -1.22
C TRP A 191 19.37 15.96 -0.29
N TYR A 192 19.27 15.27 0.83
CA TYR A 192 18.21 15.49 1.82
C TYR A 192 18.22 16.92 2.36
N ALA A 193 19.41 17.48 2.63
CA ALA A 193 19.55 18.86 3.07
C ALA A 193 19.05 19.88 2.04
N GLU A 194 19.20 19.58 0.73
CA GLU A 194 18.73 20.45 -0.36
C GLU A 194 17.20 20.47 -0.50
N HIS A 195 16.50 19.51 0.09
CA HIS A 195 15.03 19.40 0.01
C HIS A 195 14.30 20.22 1.08
N ARG A 196 15.00 20.93 1.93
CA ARG A 196 14.42 21.70 3.05
C ARG A 196 13.32 22.65 2.54
N GLY A 197 12.16 22.63 3.23
CA GLY A 197 10.99 23.44 2.89
C GLY A 197 10.11 22.87 1.78
N ARG A 198 10.49 21.73 1.15
CA ARG A 198 9.68 21.09 0.10
C ARG A 198 8.64 20.13 0.64
N ALA A 199 8.78 19.63 1.87
CA ALA A 199 7.88 18.64 2.47
C ALA A 199 6.53 19.23 2.93
N SER A 200 6.40 20.54 3.06
CA SER A 200 5.17 21.18 3.57
C SER A 200 4.23 21.71 2.49
N SER A 201 4.60 21.64 1.22
CA SER A 201 3.70 22.02 0.14
C SER A 201 3.02 20.78 -0.43
N ARG A 202 1.73 20.89 -0.69
CA ARG A 202 0.90 19.86 -1.35
C ARG A 202 1.46 19.38 -2.71
N ASP A 203 2.55 19.98 -3.16
CA ASP A 203 3.18 19.78 -4.46
C ASP A 203 4.34 18.78 -4.46
N SER A 204 4.67 18.13 -3.33
CA SER A 204 5.91 17.34 -3.21
C SER A 204 5.73 15.83 -3.06
N ALA A 205 4.58 15.29 -3.43
CA ALA A 205 4.30 13.87 -3.20
C ALA A 205 5.00 12.91 -4.17
N PHE A 206 5.51 13.37 -5.31
CA PHE A 206 6.30 12.57 -6.25
C PHE A 206 7.45 13.39 -6.85
N PRO A 207 8.67 13.20 -6.36
CA PRO A 207 9.84 13.82 -6.97
C PRO A 207 10.34 12.96 -8.14
N PHE A 208 9.54 12.80 -9.18
CA PHE A 208 10.12 12.40 -10.45
C PHE A 208 10.67 13.66 -11.13
N PRO A 209 11.97 13.68 -11.48
CA PRO A 209 12.52 14.79 -12.24
C PRO A 209 11.71 14.97 -13.52
N THR A 210 11.12 16.13 -13.69
CA THR A 210 10.51 16.55 -14.96
C THR A 210 11.57 16.39 -16.05
N GLY A 211 11.39 15.42 -16.95
CA GLY A 211 12.28 15.22 -18.10
C GLY A 211 12.83 13.81 -18.32
N THR A 212 12.78 12.92 -17.35
CA THR A 212 13.11 11.50 -17.53
C THR A 212 11.87 10.66 -17.36
N ARG A 213 11.06 10.51 -18.42
CA ARG A 213 10.00 9.51 -18.46
C ARG A 213 10.63 8.12 -18.36
N PRO A 214 10.42 7.34 -17.30
CA PRO A 214 10.68 5.92 -17.37
C PRO A 214 9.72 5.35 -18.43
N ARG A 215 10.24 4.86 -19.54
CA ARG A 215 9.44 4.02 -20.43
C ARG A 215 9.15 2.73 -19.68
N TRP A 216 7.94 2.62 -19.14
CA TRP A 216 7.40 1.38 -18.63
C TRP A 216 7.11 0.47 -19.82
N ASN A 217 8.06 -0.37 -20.22
CA ASN A 217 7.76 -1.54 -21.06
C ASN A 217 7.13 -2.59 -20.12
N ILE A 218 5.81 -2.70 -20.19
CA ILE A 218 5.00 -3.79 -19.62
C ILE A 218 5.16 -5.01 -20.52
#